data_3671f9b8f691eda6821c304694a4a9a0
#
_entry.id   3671f9b8f691eda6821c304694a4a9a0
#
_cell.length_a   1.000
_cell.length_b   1.000
_cell.length_c   1.000
_cell.angle_alpha   90.00
_cell.angle_beta   90.00
_cell.angle_gamma   90.00
#
_symmetry.space_group_name_H-M   'P 1'
#
loop_
_entity.id
_entity.type
_entity.pdbx_description
1 polymer ?
#
loop_
_entity_poly.entity_id
_entity_poly.type
_entity_poly.pdbx_seq_one_letter_code
_entity_poly.pdbx_strand_id
1 'polypeptide(L)'
;MAKPPKCKVCKNEFTRTKPFQQACSPDCFYKLAMVKLELKKKKDWVKEKAERKEKIMTKSDWEKLFQILINHIARLIDHNQPCIATNTMNGKRNGGHRYSVASNPSIRFNLHNVHIQSEHSNVWKGGDNDRYDEGLIRVYGLEYKDYVRSLNQTKPLHLTIETIKEKILIAKLIKKELIELGNTYDSAERIQLRHDLNQRLGIYL
;
A
#
# COMPACT_ATOMS: atom_id res chain seq x y z
N MET A 1 -2.49 40.62 28.14
CA MET A 1 -1.34 39.91 28.77
C MET A 1 -1.30 38.47 28.29
N ALA A 2 -0.14 37.94 27.92
CA ALA A 2 -0.01 36.55 27.50
C ALA A 2 -0.23 35.61 28.70
N LYS A 3 -0.98 34.51 28.49
CA LYS A 3 -1.23 33.50 29.54
C LYS A 3 0.08 32.85 29.99
N PRO A 4 0.27 32.63 31.31
CA PRO A 4 1.44 31.95 31.83
C PRO A 4 1.56 30.54 31.23
N PRO A 5 2.77 30.06 30.93
CA PRO A 5 2.98 28.74 30.39
C PRO A 5 2.67 27.66 31.43
N LYS A 6 2.14 26.52 30.98
CA LYS A 6 1.88 25.34 31.81
C LYS A 6 3.05 24.37 31.78
N CYS A 7 3.43 23.85 32.94
CA CYS A 7 4.44 22.80 33.06
C CYS A 7 4.01 21.52 32.30
N LYS A 8 4.91 20.96 31.49
CA LYS A 8 4.58 19.75 30.71
C LYS A 8 4.37 18.50 31.56
N VAL A 9 4.82 18.51 32.83
CA VAL A 9 4.71 17.37 33.75
C VAL A 9 3.53 17.52 34.68
N CYS A 10 3.54 18.55 35.58
CA CYS A 10 2.48 18.72 36.59
C CYS A 10 1.30 19.57 36.11
N LYS A 11 1.37 20.15 34.91
CA LYS A 11 0.34 21.00 34.29
C LYS A 11 0.08 22.34 35.00
N ASN A 12 0.76 22.63 36.12
CA ASN A 12 0.62 23.90 36.83
C ASN A 12 1.22 25.05 36.02
N GLU A 13 0.64 26.22 36.16
CA GLU A 13 1.19 27.46 35.60
C GLU A 13 2.48 27.84 36.32
N PHE A 14 3.44 28.42 35.58
CA PHE A 14 4.72 28.86 36.15
C PHE A 14 5.30 30.02 35.39
N THR A 15 6.17 30.77 36.03
CA THR A 15 6.94 31.84 35.41
C THR A 15 8.26 31.28 34.84
N ARG A 16 8.50 31.49 33.53
CA ARG A 16 9.77 31.08 32.89
C ARG A 16 10.93 31.91 33.39
N THR A 17 11.97 31.28 33.83
CA THR A 17 13.26 31.92 34.17
C THR A 17 14.29 31.80 33.04
N LYS A 18 14.04 30.91 32.06
CA LYS A 18 14.90 30.69 30.89
C LYS A 18 14.05 30.58 29.60
N PRO A 19 14.57 31.01 28.44
CA PRO A 19 13.92 30.78 27.17
C PRO A 19 13.57 29.28 26.96
N PHE A 20 12.38 29.00 26.41
CA PHE A 20 11.91 27.63 26.08
C PHE A 20 11.79 26.67 27.28
N GLN A 21 11.83 27.16 28.53
CA GLN A 21 11.58 26.32 29.73
C GLN A 21 10.22 25.61 29.65
N GLN A 22 10.22 24.28 29.84
CA GLN A 22 9.02 23.43 29.70
C GLN A 22 8.58 22.81 31.03
N ALA A 23 9.36 22.98 32.10
CA ALA A 23 9.12 22.41 33.45
C ALA A 23 9.27 23.50 34.51
N CYS A 24 8.44 23.45 35.55
CA CYS A 24 8.39 24.47 36.60
C CYS A 24 9.47 24.29 37.69
N SER A 25 9.97 23.08 37.88
CA SER A 25 10.95 22.73 38.94
C SER A 25 12.02 21.76 38.43
N PRO A 26 13.14 21.59 39.12
CA PRO A 26 14.18 20.57 38.84
C PRO A 26 13.59 19.15 38.74
N ASP A 27 12.67 18.78 39.64
CA ASP A 27 12.02 17.46 39.65
C ASP A 27 11.17 17.25 38.41
N CYS A 28 10.37 18.25 38.02
CA CYS A 28 9.60 18.20 36.79
C CYS A 28 10.51 18.15 35.56
N PHE A 29 11.63 18.87 35.58
CA PHE A 29 12.64 18.79 34.51
C PHE A 29 13.23 17.39 34.40
N TYR A 30 13.61 16.79 35.49
CA TYR A 30 14.16 15.41 35.52
C TYR A 30 13.12 14.41 34.98
N LYS A 31 11.88 14.45 35.48
CA LYS A 31 10.78 13.59 34.95
C LYS A 31 10.59 13.77 33.46
N LEU A 32 10.57 15.01 32.95
CA LEU A 32 10.44 15.30 31.53
C LEU A 32 11.63 14.76 30.72
N ALA A 33 12.84 14.88 31.26
CA ALA A 33 14.05 14.37 30.63
C ALA A 33 14.02 12.83 30.54
N MET A 34 13.59 12.15 31.61
CA MET A 34 13.45 10.68 31.63
C MET A 34 12.43 10.19 30.61
N VAL A 35 11.26 10.82 30.52
CA VAL A 35 10.25 10.49 29.51
C VAL A 35 10.79 10.69 28.07
N LYS A 36 11.52 11.78 27.84
CA LYS A 36 12.14 12.02 26.52
C LYS A 36 13.20 10.96 26.19
N LEU A 37 14.01 10.56 27.16
CA LEU A 37 15.03 9.54 27.01
C LEU A 37 14.41 8.17 26.66
N GLU A 38 13.33 7.78 27.36
CA GLU A 38 12.62 6.54 27.07
C GLU A 38 11.99 6.54 25.67
N LEU A 39 11.37 7.66 25.29
CA LEU A 39 10.81 7.81 23.92
C LEU A 39 11.91 7.72 22.85
N LYS A 40 13.08 8.31 23.11
CA LYS A 40 14.23 8.19 22.21
C LYS A 40 14.70 6.74 22.13
N LYS A 41 14.92 6.06 23.25
CA LYS A 41 15.31 4.63 23.27
C LYS A 41 14.31 3.75 22.51
N LYS A 42 12.99 3.98 22.67
CA LYS A 42 11.95 3.26 21.90
C LYS A 42 12.09 3.50 20.41
N LYS A 43 12.29 4.75 19.98
CA LYS A 43 12.47 5.08 18.54
C LYS A 43 13.73 4.43 17.98
N ASP A 44 14.84 4.52 18.68
CA ASP A 44 16.13 3.95 18.27
C ASP A 44 15.99 2.42 18.13
N TRP A 45 15.36 1.76 19.11
CA TRP A 45 15.12 0.32 19.07
C TRP A 45 14.22 -0.10 17.88
N VAL A 46 13.14 0.65 17.60
CA VAL A 46 12.28 0.38 16.44
C VAL A 46 13.05 0.50 15.13
N LYS A 47 13.91 1.52 15.01
CA LYS A 47 14.78 1.72 13.84
C LYS A 47 15.76 0.56 13.68
N GLU A 48 16.47 0.20 14.74
CA GLU A 48 17.45 -0.90 14.72
C GLU A 48 16.78 -2.24 14.38
N LYS A 49 15.60 -2.52 14.95
CA LYS A 49 14.82 -3.71 14.61
C LYS A 49 14.41 -3.74 13.15
N ALA A 50 14.01 -2.60 12.57
CA ALA A 50 13.67 -2.51 11.16
C ALA A 50 14.89 -2.76 10.26
N GLU A 51 16.05 -2.17 10.59
CA GLU A 51 17.31 -2.37 9.86
C GLU A 51 17.78 -3.84 9.93
N ARG A 52 17.71 -4.48 11.12
CA ARG A 52 18.02 -5.91 11.26
C ARG A 52 17.08 -6.77 10.41
N LYS A 53 15.77 -6.47 10.45
CA LYS A 53 14.78 -7.19 9.62
C LYS A 53 15.09 -7.04 8.14
N GLU A 54 15.42 -5.84 7.68
CA GLU A 54 15.74 -5.58 6.28
C GLU A 54 16.95 -6.39 5.80
N LYS A 55 18.00 -6.50 6.64
CA LYS A 55 19.23 -7.25 6.32
C LYS A 55 18.99 -8.74 6.07
N ILE A 56 17.97 -9.33 6.69
CA ILE A 56 17.66 -10.77 6.55
C ILE A 56 16.56 -11.06 5.55
N MET A 57 15.94 -10.04 4.95
CA MET A 57 14.86 -10.24 3.97
C MET A 57 15.37 -10.85 2.68
N THR A 58 14.72 -11.93 2.28
CA THR A 58 14.95 -12.59 0.99
C THR A 58 14.30 -11.82 -0.15
N LYS A 59 14.66 -12.16 -1.40
CA LYS A 59 13.98 -11.63 -2.60
C LYS A 59 12.46 -11.87 -2.54
N SER A 60 12.05 -13.08 -2.12
CA SER A 60 10.62 -13.43 -1.98
C SER A 60 9.89 -12.53 -0.97
N ASP A 61 10.55 -12.12 0.12
CA ASP A 61 9.95 -11.22 1.10
C ASP A 61 9.73 -9.82 0.52
N TRP A 62 10.68 -9.32 -0.26
CA TRP A 62 10.56 -8.05 -0.98
C TRP A 62 9.46 -8.11 -2.04
N GLU A 63 9.37 -9.21 -2.80
CA GLU A 63 8.30 -9.43 -3.77
C GLU A 63 6.91 -9.47 -3.11
N LYS A 64 6.78 -10.10 -1.93
CA LYS A 64 5.52 -10.08 -1.16
C LYS A 64 5.13 -8.67 -0.71
N LEU A 65 6.09 -7.87 -0.22
CA LEU A 65 5.83 -6.48 0.14
C LEU A 65 5.38 -5.64 -1.06
N PHE A 66 6.02 -5.83 -2.21
CA PHE A 66 5.65 -5.16 -3.43
C PHE A 66 4.25 -5.57 -3.90
N GLN A 67 3.94 -6.88 -3.84
CA GLN A 67 2.61 -7.39 -4.19
C GLN A 67 1.48 -6.79 -3.34
N ILE A 68 1.72 -6.62 -2.03
CA ILE A 68 0.75 -5.96 -1.13
C ILE A 68 0.44 -4.53 -1.62
N LEU A 69 1.44 -3.79 -2.09
CA LEU A 69 1.25 -2.44 -2.63
C LEU A 69 0.48 -2.46 -3.95
N ILE A 70 0.84 -3.35 -4.88
CA ILE A 70 0.13 -3.52 -6.16
C ILE A 70 -1.34 -3.86 -5.92
N ASN A 71 -1.64 -4.82 -5.04
CA ASN A 71 -3.01 -5.18 -4.68
C ASN A 71 -3.77 -4.00 -4.03
N HIS A 72 -3.08 -3.14 -3.29
CA HIS A 72 -3.68 -1.94 -2.71
C HIS A 72 -3.98 -0.89 -3.79
N ILE A 73 -3.04 -0.65 -4.70
CA ILE A 73 -3.22 0.27 -5.84
C ILE A 73 -4.41 -0.19 -6.69
N ALA A 74 -4.49 -1.48 -7.05
CA ALA A 74 -5.60 -2.02 -7.81
C ALA A 74 -6.96 -1.78 -7.12
N ARG A 75 -7.04 -1.93 -5.78
CA ARG A 75 -8.25 -1.60 -5.02
C ARG A 75 -8.59 -0.11 -5.00
N LEU A 76 -7.59 0.77 -5.07
CA LEU A 76 -7.81 2.21 -5.16
C LEU A 76 -8.29 2.62 -6.56
N ILE A 77 -7.76 2.00 -7.62
CA ILE A 77 -8.26 2.17 -8.99
C ILE A 77 -9.73 1.74 -9.09
N ASP A 78 -10.08 0.61 -8.46
CA ASP A 78 -11.43 0.06 -8.44
C ASP A 78 -12.25 0.53 -7.22
N HIS A 79 -11.93 1.69 -6.67
CA HIS A 79 -12.66 2.24 -5.52
C HIS A 79 -14.16 2.32 -5.82
N ASN A 80 -14.98 1.89 -4.86
CA ASN A 80 -16.46 1.83 -4.97
C ASN A 80 -17.00 0.92 -6.09
N GLN A 81 -16.16 0.03 -6.67
CA GLN A 81 -16.64 -0.96 -7.64
C GLN A 81 -17.06 -2.27 -6.95
N PRO A 82 -18.02 -2.99 -7.51
CA PRO A 82 -18.36 -4.33 -7.05
C PRO A 82 -17.23 -5.34 -7.33
N CYS A 83 -17.31 -6.50 -6.68
CA CYS A 83 -16.43 -7.63 -6.98
C CYS A 83 -16.48 -7.98 -8.46
N ILE A 84 -15.32 -8.05 -9.13
CA ILE A 84 -15.26 -8.36 -10.57
C ILE A 84 -15.94 -9.69 -10.91
N ALA A 85 -15.78 -10.72 -10.08
CA ALA A 85 -16.32 -12.05 -10.34
C ALA A 85 -17.82 -12.15 -10.01
N THR A 86 -18.28 -11.59 -8.88
CA THR A 86 -19.66 -11.81 -8.39
C THR A 86 -20.59 -10.62 -8.57
N ASN A 87 -20.08 -9.48 -9.00
CA ASN A 87 -20.83 -8.22 -9.12
C ASN A 87 -21.52 -7.76 -7.82
N THR A 88 -20.98 -8.14 -6.65
CA THR A 88 -21.54 -7.81 -5.36
C THR A 88 -20.69 -6.78 -4.62
N MET A 89 -21.35 -5.96 -3.79
CA MET A 89 -20.69 -4.96 -2.94
C MET A 89 -20.37 -5.51 -1.55
N ASN A 90 -20.81 -6.71 -1.22
CA ASN A 90 -20.76 -7.26 0.13
C ASN A 90 -19.39 -7.84 0.51
N GLY A 91 -19.05 -7.76 1.78
CA GLY A 91 -17.90 -8.39 2.39
C GLY A 91 -16.56 -7.68 2.12
N LYS A 92 -15.51 -8.28 2.67
CA LYS A 92 -14.13 -7.80 2.52
C LYS A 92 -13.65 -7.99 1.08
N ARG A 93 -12.91 -7.00 0.58
CA ARG A 93 -12.41 -6.96 -0.79
C ARG A 93 -10.90 -6.95 -0.85
N ASN A 94 -10.39 -7.75 -1.75
CA ASN A 94 -8.97 -7.91 -2.02
C ASN A 94 -8.65 -7.43 -3.45
N GLY A 95 -7.37 -7.19 -3.75
CA GLY A 95 -6.89 -7.17 -5.12
C GLY A 95 -6.69 -8.63 -5.55
N GLY A 96 -7.59 -9.15 -6.36
CA GLY A 96 -7.53 -10.52 -6.88
C GLY A 96 -6.85 -10.56 -8.24
N HIS A 97 -6.05 -11.60 -8.48
CA HIS A 97 -5.37 -11.82 -9.76
C HIS A 97 -6.23 -12.67 -10.69
N ARG A 98 -6.32 -12.27 -11.97
CA ARG A 98 -6.92 -13.15 -13.00
C ARG A 98 -6.05 -14.38 -13.23
N TYR A 99 -4.75 -14.18 -13.38
CA TYR A 99 -3.75 -15.25 -13.46
C TYR A 99 -2.95 -15.27 -12.18
N SER A 100 -3.01 -16.38 -11.44
CA SER A 100 -2.37 -16.49 -10.14
C SER A 100 -0.86 -16.30 -10.22
N VAL A 101 -0.25 -15.84 -9.13
CA VAL A 101 1.20 -15.69 -9.04
C VAL A 101 1.94 -17.02 -9.26
N ALA A 102 1.32 -18.13 -8.87
CA ALA A 102 1.92 -19.46 -9.05
C ALA A 102 1.86 -19.92 -10.51
N SER A 103 0.74 -19.66 -11.21
CA SER A 103 0.58 -20.08 -12.61
C SER A 103 1.32 -19.16 -13.58
N ASN A 104 1.38 -17.85 -13.30
CA ASN A 104 2.08 -16.89 -14.14
C ASN A 104 2.79 -15.81 -13.32
N PRO A 105 4.00 -16.08 -12.81
CA PRO A 105 4.78 -15.13 -12.03
C PRO A 105 5.21 -13.89 -12.84
N SER A 106 5.23 -13.98 -14.18
CA SER A 106 5.69 -12.90 -15.06
C SER A 106 4.82 -11.65 -14.97
N ILE A 107 3.51 -11.81 -14.77
CA ILE A 107 2.53 -10.72 -14.73
C ILE A 107 1.99 -10.44 -13.32
N ARG A 108 2.66 -10.98 -12.30
CA ARG A 108 2.21 -10.86 -10.91
C ARG A 108 2.01 -9.41 -10.44
N PHE A 109 2.80 -8.47 -10.94
CA PHE A 109 2.75 -7.05 -10.57
C PHE A 109 2.00 -6.19 -11.59
N ASN A 110 1.48 -6.78 -12.67
CA ASN A 110 0.76 -6.06 -13.70
C ASN A 110 -0.63 -5.65 -13.20
N LEU A 111 -0.92 -4.36 -13.20
CA LEU A 111 -2.20 -3.82 -12.72
C LEU A 111 -3.39 -4.27 -13.57
N HIS A 112 -3.19 -4.62 -14.84
CA HIS A 112 -4.25 -5.20 -15.68
C HIS A 112 -4.58 -6.65 -15.29
N ASN A 113 -3.69 -7.34 -14.57
CA ASN A 113 -3.94 -8.68 -14.05
C ASN A 113 -4.65 -8.66 -12.67
N VAL A 114 -4.84 -7.48 -12.06
CA VAL A 114 -5.35 -7.37 -10.67
C VAL A 114 -6.57 -6.45 -10.62
N HIS A 115 -7.71 -6.99 -10.19
CA HIS A 115 -8.94 -6.22 -10.01
C HIS A 115 -9.54 -6.46 -8.62
N ILE A 116 -10.49 -5.60 -8.23
CA ILE A 116 -11.19 -5.74 -6.97
C ILE A 116 -12.02 -7.04 -6.96
N GLN A 117 -11.82 -7.87 -5.95
CA GLN A 117 -12.50 -9.15 -5.81
C GLN A 117 -12.92 -9.38 -4.35
N SER A 118 -14.06 -10.04 -4.12
CA SER A 118 -14.45 -10.43 -2.77
C SER A 118 -13.48 -11.47 -2.21
N GLU A 119 -13.27 -11.44 -0.90
CA GLU A 119 -12.42 -12.44 -0.24
C GLU A 119 -12.93 -13.87 -0.50
N HIS A 120 -14.25 -14.05 -0.55
CA HIS A 120 -14.87 -15.35 -0.86
C HIS A 120 -14.46 -15.88 -2.24
N SER A 121 -14.58 -15.08 -3.31
CA SER A 121 -14.16 -15.52 -4.66
C SER A 121 -12.65 -15.65 -4.80
N ASN A 122 -11.90 -14.74 -4.18
CA ASN A 122 -10.44 -14.70 -4.31
C ASN A 122 -9.75 -15.84 -3.57
N VAL A 123 -10.19 -16.13 -2.33
CA VAL A 123 -9.51 -17.10 -1.44
C VAL A 123 -10.19 -18.47 -1.49
N TRP A 124 -11.51 -18.51 -1.26
CA TRP A 124 -12.23 -19.76 -1.09
C TRP A 124 -12.55 -20.49 -2.39
N LYS A 125 -12.66 -19.75 -3.52
CA LYS A 125 -12.91 -20.31 -4.86
C LYS A 125 -11.68 -20.27 -5.78
N GLY A 126 -10.48 -20.11 -5.23
CA GLY A 126 -9.25 -20.13 -6.01
C GLY A 126 -9.17 -19.08 -7.12
N GLY A 127 -9.85 -17.94 -6.93
CA GLY A 127 -9.88 -16.83 -7.90
C GLY A 127 -11.15 -16.78 -8.75
N ASP A 128 -11.97 -17.85 -8.80
CA ASP A 128 -13.25 -17.90 -9.55
C ASP A 128 -13.08 -17.45 -11.03
N ASN A 129 -12.16 -18.10 -11.73
CA ASN A 129 -11.62 -17.64 -13.01
C ASN A 129 -12.67 -17.41 -14.10
N ASP A 130 -13.67 -18.29 -14.21
CA ASP A 130 -14.71 -18.17 -15.26
C ASP A 130 -15.57 -16.94 -15.02
N ARG A 131 -16.03 -16.74 -13.78
CA ARG A 131 -16.78 -15.54 -13.40
C ARG A 131 -15.94 -14.28 -13.43
N TYR A 132 -14.63 -14.40 -13.23
CA TYR A 132 -13.72 -13.26 -13.40
C TYR A 132 -13.70 -12.80 -14.85
N ASP A 133 -13.59 -13.72 -15.83
CA ASP A 133 -13.62 -13.38 -17.25
C ASP A 133 -14.96 -12.79 -17.66
N GLU A 134 -16.10 -13.36 -17.20
CA GLU A 134 -17.42 -12.77 -17.40
C GLU A 134 -17.49 -11.35 -16.83
N GLY A 135 -16.88 -11.12 -15.68
CA GLY A 135 -16.78 -9.82 -15.04
C GLY A 135 -15.94 -8.82 -15.83
N LEU A 136 -14.81 -9.25 -16.40
CA LEU A 136 -14.00 -8.41 -17.27
C LEU A 136 -14.81 -7.98 -18.51
N ILE A 137 -15.53 -8.91 -19.14
CA ILE A 137 -16.40 -8.61 -20.30
C ILE A 137 -17.51 -7.63 -19.89
N ARG A 138 -18.18 -7.87 -18.77
CA ARG A 138 -19.26 -7.03 -18.26
C ARG A 138 -18.83 -5.59 -18.00
N VAL A 139 -17.64 -5.40 -17.43
CA VAL A 139 -17.18 -4.09 -16.94
C VAL A 139 -16.37 -3.34 -18.00
N TYR A 140 -15.57 -4.05 -18.78
CA TYR A 140 -14.57 -3.45 -19.67
C TYR A 140 -14.73 -3.85 -21.14
N GLY A 141 -15.57 -4.84 -21.46
CA GLY A 141 -15.75 -5.37 -22.79
C GLY A 141 -14.85 -6.55 -23.15
N LEU A 142 -15.17 -7.21 -24.27
CA LEU A 142 -14.46 -8.40 -24.74
C LEU A 142 -13.00 -8.11 -25.11
N GLU A 143 -12.75 -6.99 -25.77
CA GLU A 143 -11.41 -6.57 -26.20
C GLU A 143 -10.44 -6.46 -25.00
N TYR A 144 -10.89 -5.85 -23.91
CA TYR A 144 -10.07 -5.75 -22.71
C TYR A 144 -9.82 -7.10 -22.06
N LYS A 145 -10.81 -7.97 -22.00
CA LYS A 145 -10.64 -9.35 -21.50
C LYS A 145 -9.62 -10.11 -22.34
N ASP A 146 -9.65 -9.98 -23.68
CA ASP A 146 -8.69 -10.63 -24.59
C ASP A 146 -7.29 -10.01 -24.46
N TYR A 147 -7.19 -8.69 -24.25
CA TYR A 147 -5.93 -8.04 -23.85
C TYR A 147 -5.37 -8.63 -22.55
N VAL A 148 -6.15 -8.75 -21.48
CA VAL A 148 -5.70 -9.37 -20.23
C VAL A 148 -5.25 -10.81 -20.46
N ARG A 149 -5.94 -11.56 -21.34
CA ARG A 149 -5.55 -12.92 -21.72
C ARG A 149 -4.20 -12.96 -22.44
N SER A 150 -3.91 -11.99 -23.31
CA SER A 150 -2.65 -11.91 -24.04
C SER A 150 -1.43 -11.69 -23.13
N LEU A 151 -1.64 -11.11 -21.94
CA LEU A 151 -0.57 -10.92 -20.95
C LEU A 151 0.08 -12.24 -20.50
N ASN A 152 -0.61 -13.38 -20.64
CA ASN A 152 -0.03 -14.70 -20.35
C ASN A 152 1.22 -15.04 -21.19
N GLN A 153 1.39 -14.37 -22.32
CA GLN A 153 2.54 -14.56 -23.23
C GLN A 153 3.74 -13.66 -22.86
N THR A 154 3.63 -12.90 -21.77
CA THR A 154 4.69 -12.00 -21.30
C THR A 154 5.94 -12.81 -20.89
N LYS A 155 7.11 -12.34 -21.32
CA LYS A 155 8.40 -12.96 -20.96
C LYS A 155 8.60 -12.99 -19.44
N PRO A 156 9.36 -13.98 -18.91
CA PRO A 156 9.68 -14.05 -17.50
C PRO A 156 10.25 -12.74 -16.96
N LEU A 157 9.77 -12.33 -15.80
CA LEU A 157 10.18 -11.10 -15.14
C LEU A 157 11.38 -11.36 -14.22
N HIS A 158 12.53 -10.75 -14.53
CA HIS A 158 13.75 -10.85 -13.75
C HIS A 158 14.03 -9.53 -13.02
N LEU A 159 13.59 -9.41 -11.77
CA LEU A 159 13.87 -8.25 -10.91
C LEU A 159 14.97 -8.59 -9.89
N THR A 160 15.89 -7.67 -9.68
CA THR A 160 16.84 -7.73 -8.55
C THR A 160 16.16 -7.19 -7.27
N ILE A 161 16.76 -7.43 -6.11
CA ILE A 161 16.27 -6.87 -4.83
C ILE A 161 16.28 -5.34 -4.88
N GLU A 162 17.33 -4.75 -5.45
CA GLU A 162 17.49 -3.30 -5.60
C GLU A 162 16.36 -2.71 -6.46
N THR A 163 16.08 -3.33 -7.60
CA THR A 163 14.97 -2.93 -8.47
C THR A 163 13.64 -3.02 -7.73
N ILE A 164 13.39 -4.11 -7.01
CA ILE A 164 12.14 -4.27 -6.25
C ILE A 164 12.00 -3.17 -5.18
N LYS A 165 13.07 -2.85 -4.46
CA LYS A 165 13.08 -1.76 -3.47
C LYS A 165 12.73 -0.41 -4.10
N GLU A 166 13.31 -0.10 -5.25
CA GLU A 166 12.99 1.11 -6.02
C GLU A 166 11.50 1.15 -6.39
N LYS A 167 10.97 0.05 -6.97
CA LYS A 167 9.56 -0.03 -7.36
C LYS A 167 8.60 0.06 -6.15
N ILE A 168 9.01 -0.44 -4.99
CA ILE A 168 8.27 -0.26 -3.73
C ILE A 168 8.16 1.23 -3.36
N LEU A 169 9.20 2.03 -3.53
CA LEU A 169 9.14 3.46 -3.27
C LEU A 169 8.17 4.16 -4.22
N ILE A 170 8.26 3.87 -5.51
CA ILE A 170 7.33 4.39 -6.53
C ILE A 170 5.88 3.98 -6.21
N ALA A 171 5.65 2.71 -5.88
CA ALA A 171 4.31 2.21 -5.53
C ALA A 171 3.73 2.88 -4.26
N LYS A 172 4.57 3.21 -3.28
CA LYS A 172 4.13 3.97 -2.10
C LYS A 172 3.70 5.39 -2.45
N LEU A 173 4.40 6.07 -3.36
CA LEU A 173 4.02 7.39 -3.86
C LEU A 173 2.70 7.32 -4.63
N ILE A 174 2.57 6.40 -5.59
CA ILE A 174 1.33 6.17 -6.34
C ILE A 174 0.15 5.93 -5.38
N LYS A 175 0.35 5.02 -4.41
CA LYS A 175 -0.69 4.74 -3.41
C LYS A 175 -1.11 6.01 -2.65
N LYS A 176 -0.16 6.84 -2.23
CA LYS A 176 -0.43 8.09 -1.51
C LYS A 176 -1.23 9.05 -2.38
N GLU A 177 -0.82 9.28 -3.62
CA GLU A 177 -1.50 10.12 -4.59
C GLU A 177 -2.95 9.68 -4.82
N LEU A 178 -3.20 8.37 -5.04
CA LEU A 178 -4.55 7.84 -5.24
C LEU A 178 -5.44 8.00 -4.01
N ILE A 179 -4.89 7.89 -2.79
CA ILE A 179 -5.63 8.13 -1.54
C ILE A 179 -5.98 9.61 -1.40
N GLU A 180 -5.06 10.52 -1.71
CA GLU A 180 -5.27 11.97 -1.63
C GLU A 180 -6.29 12.46 -2.66
N LEU A 181 -6.28 11.89 -3.87
CA LEU A 181 -7.27 12.19 -4.91
C LEU A 181 -8.68 11.71 -4.54
N GLY A 182 -8.81 10.52 -3.92
CA GLY A 182 -10.09 9.97 -3.48
C GLY A 182 -11.12 9.76 -4.59
N ASN A 183 -10.70 9.72 -5.87
CA ASN A 183 -11.57 9.69 -7.04
C ASN A 183 -12.19 8.31 -7.25
N THR A 184 -13.34 8.32 -7.90
CA THR A 184 -13.94 7.15 -8.57
C THR A 184 -13.78 7.33 -10.07
N TYR A 185 -13.44 6.25 -10.75
CA TYR A 185 -13.11 6.24 -12.17
C TYR A 185 -14.12 5.39 -12.93
N ASP A 186 -14.49 5.78 -14.14
CA ASP A 186 -15.25 4.94 -15.06
C ASP A 186 -14.39 3.79 -15.63
N SER A 187 -14.96 2.92 -16.46
CA SER A 187 -14.25 1.75 -16.98
C SER A 187 -13.07 2.10 -17.89
N ALA A 188 -13.23 3.13 -18.73
CA ALA A 188 -12.18 3.58 -19.66
C ALA A 188 -11.04 4.27 -18.90
N GLU A 189 -11.37 5.15 -17.96
CA GLU A 189 -10.41 5.80 -17.07
C GLU A 189 -9.59 4.78 -16.27
N ARG A 190 -10.24 3.71 -15.75
CA ARG A 190 -9.53 2.65 -15.01
C ARG A 190 -8.57 1.86 -15.89
N ILE A 191 -8.89 1.62 -17.15
CA ILE A 191 -7.97 0.98 -18.11
C ILE A 191 -6.77 1.89 -18.33
N GLN A 192 -7.01 3.16 -18.67
CA GLN A 192 -5.93 4.12 -18.90
C GLN A 192 -5.04 4.30 -17.66
N LEU A 193 -5.65 4.44 -16.49
CA LEU A 193 -4.92 4.60 -15.23
C LEU A 193 -4.03 3.38 -14.93
N ARG A 194 -4.50 2.14 -15.20
CA ARG A 194 -3.67 0.94 -15.07
C ARG A 194 -2.47 0.96 -16.01
N HIS A 195 -2.68 1.40 -17.24
CA HIS A 195 -1.61 1.55 -18.21
C HIS A 195 -0.56 2.55 -17.74
N ASP A 196 -0.97 3.76 -17.38
CA ASP A 196 -0.09 4.85 -16.94
C ASP A 196 0.69 4.46 -15.68
N LEU A 197 0.04 3.81 -14.72
CA LEU A 197 0.67 3.38 -13.48
C LEU A 197 1.63 2.20 -13.69
N ASN A 198 1.35 1.28 -14.62
CA ASN A 198 2.32 0.25 -15.03
C ASN A 198 3.57 0.88 -15.66
N GLN A 199 3.42 1.90 -16.52
CA GLN A 199 4.54 2.65 -17.07
C GLN A 199 5.35 3.35 -15.98
N ARG A 200 4.70 4.04 -15.04
CA ARG A 200 5.37 4.69 -13.89
C ARG A 200 6.12 3.68 -13.01
N LEU A 201 5.58 2.49 -12.82
CA LEU A 201 6.27 1.40 -12.14
C LEU A 201 7.48 0.91 -12.94
N GLY A 202 7.49 1.09 -14.27
CA GLY A 202 8.59 0.73 -15.16
C GLY A 202 8.92 -0.75 -15.14
N ILE A 203 7.91 -1.61 -15.08
CA ILE A 203 8.06 -3.08 -15.09
C ILE A 203 7.52 -3.67 -16.38
N TYR A 204 6.39 -3.14 -16.85
CA TYR A 204 5.71 -3.58 -18.07
C TYR A 204 5.62 -2.38 -19.00
N LEU A 205 6.44 -2.40 -20.05
CA LEU A 205 6.56 -1.37 -21.09
C LEU A 205 5.91 -1.86 -22.37
#